data_273e96e0cde447aaab004ccf291d9fa7
#
_entry.id   273e96e0cde447aaab004ccf291d9fa7
#
_cell.length_a   1.000
_cell.length_b   1.000
_cell.length_c   1.000
_cell.angle_alpha   90.00
_cell.angle_beta   90.00
_cell.angle_gamma   90.00
#
_symmetry.space_group_name_H-M   'P 1'
#
loop_
_entity.id
_entity.type
_entity.pdbx_description
1 polymer ?
#
loop_
_entity_poly.entity_id
_entity_poly.type
_entity_poly.pdbx_seq_one_letter_code
_entity_poly.pdbx_strand_id
1 'polypeptide(L)'
;MSRIIAIANQKGGVGKTTTCVNLACALKMKGKRVLLVDCDPQGNSTSGMGVDKNSTPGAYELLIKNADTLDCIRQTPYGDVIPSNKELSGASVELVRQEKREFVLKNALQMVYNDYDYIFIDCPPS
;
A
#
# COMPACT_ATOMS: atom_id res chain seq x y z
N MET A 1 5.96 -10.78 14.55
CA MET A 1 5.01 -11.29 13.55
C MET A 1 4.09 -10.17 13.10
N SER A 2 4.02 -9.91 11.79
CA SER A 2 3.19 -8.85 11.26
C SER A 2 1.72 -9.25 11.22
N ARG A 3 0.85 -8.24 11.37
CA ARG A 3 -0.56 -8.36 11.05
C ARG A 3 -0.83 -7.64 9.74
N ILE A 4 -1.38 -8.37 8.78
CA ILE A 4 -1.74 -7.82 7.48
C ILE A 4 -3.22 -7.50 7.50
N ILE A 5 -3.56 -6.23 7.29
CA ILE A 5 -4.94 -5.75 7.35
C ILE A 5 -5.27 -5.07 6.03
N ALA A 6 -6.22 -5.64 5.30
CA ALA A 6 -6.71 -5.04 4.07
C ALA A 6 -7.86 -4.10 4.40
N ILE A 7 -7.81 -2.89 3.87
CA ILE A 7 -8.84 -1.89 4.06
C ILE A 7 -9.48 -1.60 2.72
N ALA A 8 -10.77 -1.89 2.62
CA ALA A 8 -11.54 -1.66 1.40
C ALA A 8 -12.77 -0.84 1.73
N ASN A 9 -13.18 -0.01 0.78
CA ASN A 9 -14.39 0.77 0.90
C ASN A 9 -15.19 0.63 -0.38
N GLN A 10 -16.40 0.13 -0.25
CA GLN A 10 -17.27 -0.10 -1.39
C GLN A 10 -17.78 1.18 -2.03
N LYS A 11 -17.79 2.28 -1.27
CA LYS A 11 -18.27 3.57 -1.75
C LYS A 11 -17.13 4.55 -1.84
N GLY A 12 -16.13 4.29 -2.56
CA GLY A 12 -14.95 5.11 -2.67
C GLY A 12 -14.97 6.30 -1.75
N GLY A 13 -14.05 6.56 -0.97
CA GLY A 13 -14.23 7.66 -0.13
C GLY A 13 -13.06 8.07 0.73
N VAL A 14 -13.21 9.30 1.09
CA VAL A 14 -12.29 10.03 1.95
C VAL A 14 -12.09 9.30 3.27
N GLY A 15 -13.14 8.63 3.77
CA GLY A 15 -13.08 7.93 5.05
C GLY A 15 -12.07 6.79 5.07
N LYS A 16 -11.95 6.04 3.98
CA LYS A 16 -11.00 4.93 3.89
C LYS A 16 -9.57 5.44 3.99
N THR A 17 -9.22 6.44 3.21
CA THR A 17 -7.88 7.03 3.21
C THR A 17 -7.53 7.61 4.57
N THR A 18 -8.46 8.37 5.15
CA THR A 18 -8.26 8.97 6.46
C THR A 18 -8.01 7.89 7.51
N THR A 19 -8.76 6.80 7.46
CA THR A 19 -8.59 5.69 8.40
C THR A 19 -7.22 5.05 8.24
N CYS A 20 -6.80 4.74 7.02
CA CYS A 20 -5.49 4.13 6.76
C CYS A 20 -4.36 4.98 7.30
N VAL A 21 -4.36 6.26 6.94
CA VAL A 21 -3.27 7.17 7.31
C VAL A 21 -3.26 7.39 8.82
N ASN A 22 -4.42 7.62 9.42
CA ASN A 22 -4.51 7.88 10.84
C ASN A 22 -4.10 6.67 11.68
N LEU A 23 -4.48 5.46 11.27
CA LEU A 23 -4.07 4.25 11.96
C LEU A 23 -2.55 4.06 11.87
N ALA A 24 -1.99 4.27 10.68
CA ALA A 24 -0.55 4.14 10.48
C ALA A 24 0.20 5.13 11.38
N CYS A 25 -0.22 6.38 11.38
CA CYS A 25 0.39 7.41 12.21
C CYS A 25 0.28 7.09 13.70
N ALA A 26 -0.89 6.68 14.15
CA ALA A 26 -1.12 6.40 15.57
C ALA A 26 -0.25 5.24 16.05
N LEU A 27 -0.13 4.18 15.25
CA LEU A 27 0.69 3.03 15.60
C LEU A 27 2.18 3.40 15.58
N LYS A 28 2.60 4.18 14.61
CA LYS A 28 3.98 4.66 14.54
C LYS A 28 4.33 5.47 15.79
N MET A 29 3.43 6.31 16.25
CA MET A 29 3.63 7.09 17.47
C MET A 29 3.75 6.22 18.71
N LYS A 30 3.18 5.02 18.68
CA LYS A 30 3.30 4.05 19.78
C LYS A 30 4.54 3.16 19.65
N GLY A 31 5.44 3.48 18.73
CA GLY A 31 6.67 2.73 18.54
C GLY A 31 6.52 1.49 17.70
N LYS A 32 5.38 1.31 17.03
CA LYS A 32 5.16 0.17 16.15
C LYS A 32 5.77 0.42 14.77
N ARG A 33 6.22 -0.66 14.13
CA ARG A 33 6.76 -0.60 12.77
C ARG A 33 5.60 -0.85 11.81
N VAL A 34 5.30 0.13 10.97
CA VAL A 34 4.10 0.09 10.11
C VAL A 34 4.49 0.27 8.66
N LEU A 35 3.92 -0.58 7.81
CA LEU A 35 3.99 -0.45 6.34
C LEU A 35 2.59 -0.27 5.81
N LEU A 36 2.39 0.75 4.98
CA LEU A 36 1.13 0.96 4.26
C LEU A 36 1.36 0.71 2.79
N VAL A 37 0.61 -0.22 2.21
CA VAL A 37 0.68 -0.55 0.78
C VAL A 37 -0.53 0.09 0.11
N ASP A 38 -0.28 1.09 -0.75
CA ASP A 38 -1.34 1.80 -1.44
C ASP A 38 -1.62 1.16 -2.79
N CYS A 39 -2.69 0.39 -2.88
CA CYS A 39 -3.13 -0.27 -4.11
C CYS A 39 -4.26 0.49 -4.81
N ASP A 40 -4.66 1.65 -4.28
CA ASP A 40 -5.70 2.47 -4.88
C ASP A 40 -5.10 3.38 -5.95
N PRO A 41 -5.59 3.33 -7.21
CA PRO A 41 -5.05 4.18 -8.28
C PRO A 41 -5.12 5.67 -7.97
N GLN A 42 -6.05 6.09 -7.12
CA GLN A 42 -6.16 7.51 -6.75
C GLN A 42 -4.96 7.99 -5.93
N GLY A 43 -4.27 7.08 -5.25
CA GLY A 43 -3.05 7.42 -4.51
C GLY A 43 -3.26 8.34 -3.32
N ASN A 44 -4.45 8.36 -2.74
CA ASN A 44 -4.77 9.28 -1.65
C ASN A 44 -3.97 8.96 -0.38
N SER A 45 -3.78 7.68 -0.07
CA SER A 45 -2.95 7.30 1.08
C SER A 45 -1.49 7.66 0.84
N THR A 46 -1.00 7.49 -0.38
CA THR A 46 0.36 7.90 -0.75
C THR A 46 0.56 9.39 -0.48
N SER A 47 -0.35 10.22 -0.96
CA SER A 47 -0.30 11.67 -0.72
C SER A 47 -0.43 12.00 0.76
N GLY A 48 -1.32 11.30 1.46
CA GLY A 48 -1.54 11.51 2.90
C GLY A 48 -0.31 11.17 3.73
N MET A 49 0.53 10.25 3.26
CA MET A 49 1.79 9.91 3.91
C MET A 49 2.94 10.83 3.49
N GLY A 50 2.67 11.81 2.65
CA GLY A 50 3.67 12.78 2.22
C GLY A 50 4.56 12.30 1.09
N VAL A 51 4.17 11.26 0.37
CA VAL A 51 4.96 10.70 -0.73
C VAL A 51 4.36 11.14 -2.08
N ASP A 52 5.24 11.49 -3.01
CA ASP A 52 4.84 11.89 -4.35
C ASP A 52 4.19 10.71 -5.08
N LYS A 53 3.00 10.93 -5.65
CA LYS A 53 2.28 9.91 -6.43
C LYS A 53 3.01 9.52 -7.72
N ASN A 54 4.03 10.25 -8.10
CA ASN A 54 4.86 9.91 -9.26
C ASN A 54 6.10 9.11 -8.87
N SER A 55 6.24 8.75 -7.61
CA SER A 55 7.36 7.94 -7.14
C SER A 55 7.34 6.55 -7.76
N THR A 56 8.48 6.10 -8.24
CA THR A 56 8.64 4.76 -8.80
C THR A 56 9.94 4.14 -8.29
N PRO A 57 10.03 2.82 -8.15
CA PRO A 57 8.92 1.88 -8.28
C PRO A 57 7.95 1.94 -7.10
N GLY A 58 6.73 1.52 -7.32
CA GLY A 58 5.68 1.47 -6.31
C GLY A 58 4.81 0.25 -6.47
N ALA A 59 3.56 0.35 -6.04
CA ALA A 59 2.62 -0.78 -6.08
C ALA A 59 2.41 -1.31 -7.50
N TYR A 60 2.36 -0.43 -8.50
CA TYR A 60 2.20 -0.86 -9.89
C TYR A 60 3.34 -1.78 -10.31
N GLU A 61 4.57 -1.34 -10.10
CA GLU A 61 5.75 -2.11 -10.47
C GLU A 61 5.84 -3.42 -9.68
N LEU A 62 5.43 -3.39 -8.41
CA LEU A 62 5.40 -4.58 -7.58
C LEU A 62 4.41 -5.62 -8.12
N LEU A 63 3.20 -5.17 -8.50
CA LEU A 63 2.13 -6.05 -8.94
C LEU A 63 2.29 -6.53 -10.38
N ILE A 64 2.73 -5.66 -11.25
CA ILE A 64 2.73 -5.90 -12.69
C ILE A 64 4.11 -6.28 -13.21
N LYS A 65 5.16 -5.62 -12.71
CA LYS A 65 6.51 -5.79 -13.23
C LYS A 65 7.42 -6.60 -12.33
N ASN A 66 6.86 -7.19 -11.29
CA ASN A 66 7.59 -8.06 -10.37
C ASN A 66 8.83 -7.38 -9.75
N ALA A 67 8.68 -6.09 -9.43
CA ALA A 67 9.76 -5.32 -8.81
C ALA A 67 10.08 -5.86 -7.41
N ASP A 68 11.31 -5.62 -6.97
CA ASP A 68 11.75 -6.00 -5.63
C ASP A 68 10.98 -5.19 -4.58
N THR A 69 10.44 -5.87 -3.60
CA THR A 69 9.65 -5.24 -2.54
C THR A 69 10.41 -4.12 -1.84
N LEU A 70 11.68 -4.35 -1.52
CA LEU A 70 12.48 -3.35 -0.83
C LEU A 70 12.67 -2.07 -1.63
N ASP A 71 12.76 -2.20 -2.95
CA ASP A 71 12.90 -1.04 -3.83
C ASP A 71 11.64 -0.19 -3.88
N CYS A 72 10.49 -0.78 -3.55
CA CYS A 72 9.21 -0.11 -3.59
C CYS A 72 8.85 0.64 -2.31
N ILE A 73 9.61 0.43 -1.23
CA ILE A 73 9.31 1.02 0.08
C ILE A 73 9.91 2.40 0.21
N ARG A 74 9.11 3.36 0.67
CA ARG A 74 9.54 4.73 1.02
C ARG A 74 9.38 4.93 2.51
N GLN A 75 10.39 5.51 3.14
CA GLN A 75 10.34 5.84 4.56
C GLN A 75 9.75 7.23 4.74
N THR A 76 8.81 7.36 5.67
CA THR A 76 8.23 8.65 6.02
C THR A 76 8.18 8.82 7.53
N PRO A 77 8.01 10.06 8.04
CA PRO A 77 7.83 10.27 9.48
C PRO A 77 6.61 9.57 10.06
N TYR A 78 5.65 9.20 9.22
CA TYR A 78 4.38 8.59 9.64
C TYR A 78 4.37 7.08 9.51
N GLY A 79 5.44 6.48 9.02
CA GLY A 79 5.56 5.05 8.75
C GLY A 79 6.11 4.84 7.36
N ASP A 80 6.32 3.59 6.99
CA ASP A 80 6.81 3.26 5.65
C ASP A 80 5.62 3.04 4.70
N VAL A 81 5.83 3.31 3.42
CA VAL A 81 4.77 3.20 2.43
C VAL A 81 5.29 2.62 1.12
N ILE A 82 4.49 1.74 0.51
CA ILE A 82 4.66 1.37 -0.89
C ILE A 82 3.65 2.23 -1.66
N PRO A 83 4.13 3.22 -2.44
CA PRO A 83 3.24 4.21 -3.02
C PRO A 83 2.45 3.68 -4.21
N SER A 84 1.27 4.23 -4.39
CA SER A 84 0.52 4.11 -5.62
C SER A 84 1.02 5.16 -6.61
N ASN A 85 0.81 4.91 -7.90
CA ASN A 85 1.03 5.93 -8.92
C ASN A 85 -0.03 5.83 -10.00
N LYS A 86 0.00 6.78 -10.94
CA LYS A 86 -1.03 6.88 -11.98
C LYS A 86 -1.11 5.66 -12.88
N GLU A 87 -0.04 4.86 -12.96
CA GLU A 87 -0.02 3.67 -13.79
C GLU A 87 -1.03 2.61 -13.30
N LEU A 88 -1.40 2.65 -12.02
CA LEU A 88 -2.40 1.75 -11.47
C LEU A 88 -3.80 2.00 -12.05
N SER A 89 -4.05 3.14 -12.67
CA SER A 89 -5.36 3.44 -13.26
C SER A 89 -5.50 2.95 -14.70
N GLY A 90 -4.46 2.36 -15.27
CA GLY A 90 -4.49 1.90 -16.66
C GLY A 90 -5.19 0.58 -16.84
N ALA A 91 -5.44 0.24 -18.12
CA ALA A 91 -6.11 -1.00 -18.50
C ALA A 91 -5.36 -2.25 -18.00
N SER A 92 -4.06 -2.16 -17.82
CA SER A 92 -3.25 -3.26 -17.31
C SER A 92 -3.66 -3.68 -15.90
N VAL A 93 -4.23 -2.77 -15.11
CA VAL A 93 -4.69 -3.08 -13.76
C VAL A 93 -5.96 -3.92 -13.78
N GLU A 94 -6.81 -3.71 -14.76
CA GLU A 94 -8.03 -4.50 -14.93
C GLU A 94 -7.72 -5.97 -15.24
N LEU A 95 -6.53 -6.24 -15.79
CA LEU A 95 -6.08 -7.59 -16.06
C LEU A 95 -5.58 -8.29 -14.81
N VAL A 96 -5.32 -7.53 -13.75
CA VAL A 96 -4.90 -8.09 -12.46
C VAL A 96 -6.14 -8.32 -11.60
N ARG A 97 -6.70 -9.51 -11.72
CA ARG A 97 -7.85 -9.89 -10.90
C ARG A 97 -7.48 -9.82 -9.43
N GLN A 98 -8.49 -9.59 -8.60
CA GLN A 98 -8.30 -9.48 -7.15
C GLN A 98 -7.53 -10.67 -6.58
N GLU A 99 -7.84 -11.87 -7.01
CA GLU A 99 -7.16 -13.08 -6.54
C GLU A 99 -5.68 -13.07 -6.86
N LYS A 100 -5.32 -12.68 -8.09
CA LYS A 100 -3.92 -12.61 -8.51
C LYS A 100 -3.19 -11.51 -7.74
N ARG A 101 -3.84 -10.37 -7.53
CA ARG A 101 -3.27 -9.28 -6.76
C ARG A 101 -2.96 -9.72 -5.33
N GLU A 102 -3.89 -10.40 -4.68
CA GLU A 102 -3.69 -10.90 -3.32
C GLU A 102 -2.54 -11.89 -3.26
N PHE A 103 -2.45 -12.78 -4.24
CA PHE A 103 -1.37 -13.76 -4.32
C PHE A 103 0.00 -13.07 -4.47
N VAL A 104 0.11 -12.12 -5.40
CA VAL A 104 1.35 -11.39 -5.64
C VAL A 104 1.77 -10.59 -4.41
N LEU A 105 0.82 -9.90 -3.79
CA LEU A 105 1.10 -9.13 -2.58
C LEU A 105 1.56 -10.01 -1.44
N LYS A 106 0.89 -11.13 -1.23
CA LYS A 106 1.26 -12.06 -0.17
C LYS A 106 2.71 -12.53 -0.34
N ASN A 107 3.08 -12.91 -1.55
CA ASN A 107 4.44 -13.35 -1.82
C ASN A 107 5.46 -12.23 -1.66
N ALA A 108 5.15 -11.06 -2.18
CA ALA A 108 6.04 -9.91 -2.09
C ALA A 108 6.26 -9.46 -0.65
N LEU A 109 5.20 -9.47 0.15
CA LEU A 109 5.27 -8.99 1.53
C LEU A 109 5.92 -10.00 2.47
N GLN A 110 6.05 -11.27 2.08
CA GLN A 110 6.77 -12.25 2.90
C GLN A 110 8.21 -11.83 3.15
N MET A 111 8.84 -11.16 2.21
CA MET A 111 10.23 -10.70 2.36
C MET A 111 10.40 -9.71 3.50
N VAL A 112 9.36 -8.95 3.80
CA VAL A 112 9.41 -7.90 4.82
C VAL A 112 8.47 -8.19 6.00
N TYR A 113 7.88 -9.36 6.03
CA TYR A 113 6.85 -9.71 7.01
C TYR A 113 7.33 -9.52 8.45
N ASN A 114 8.58 -9.87 8.72
CA ASN A 114 9.13 -9.77 10.07
C ASN A 114 9.70 -8.38 10.39
N ASP A 115 9.76 -7.49 9.40
CA ASP A 115 10.27 -6.15 9.59
C ASP A 115 9.21 -5.17 10.09
N TYR A 116 7.94 -5.56 10.06
CA TYR A 116 6.83 -4.71 10.45
C TYR A 116 5.92 -5.40 11.45
N ASP A 117 5.37 -4.62 12.36
CA ASP A 117 4.35 -5.09 13.29
C ASP A 117 2.98 -5.10 12.63
N TYR A 118 2.74 -4.14 11.73
CA TYR A 118 1.48 -4.03 11.00
C TYR A 118 1.76 -3.69 9.55
N ILE A 119 1.00 -4.32 8.65
CA ILE A 119 1.01 -4.00 7.22
C ILE A 119 -0.43 -3.72 6.81
N PHE A 120 -0.71 -2.48 6.43
CA PHE A 120 -2.02 -2.07 5.95
C PHE A 120 -2.02 -2.06 4.43
N ILE A 121 -3.05 -2.63 3.83
CA ILE A 121 -3.22 -2.62 2.37
C ILE A 121 -4.45 -1.79 2.07
N ASP A 122 -4.24 -0.64 1.43
CA ASP A 122 -5.32 0.24 1.00
C ASP A 122 -5.82 -0.24 -0.36
N CYS A 123 -6.92 -0.98 -0.35
CA CYS A 123 -7.48 -1.59 -1.56
C CYS A 123 -8.37 -0.60 -2.31
N PRO A 124 -8.41 -0.68 -3.65
CA PRO A 124 -9.33 0.15 -4.40
C PRO A 124 -10.78 -0.25 -4.10
N PRO A 125 -11.73 0.67 -4.31
CA PRO A 125 -13.14 0.34 -4.19
C PRO A 125 -13.52 -0.80 -5.15
N SER A 126 -14.35 -1.70 -4.68
CA SER A 126 -14.79 -2.85 -5.49
C SER A 126 -16.06 -2.53 -6.26
#